data_37972746d348652a9d985743f1c2d409
#
_entry.id   37972746d348652a9d985743f1c2d409
#
_cell.length_a   1.000
_cell.length_b   1.000
_cell.length_c   1.000
_cell.angle_alpha   90.00
_cell.angle_beta   90.00
_cell.angle_gamma   90.00
#
_symmetry.space_group_name_H-M   'P 1'
#
loop_
_entity.id
_entity.type
_entity.pdbx_description
1 polymer ?
#
loop_
_entity_poly.entity_id
_entity_poly.type
_entity_poly.pdbx_seq_one_letter_code
_entity_poly.pdbx_strand_id
1 'polypeptide(L)'
;MDLFDSESFDELGVPAFTADAPLAVRMRPTRLEEVVGQSHLLGEGAPLRRLLSAESSGGVAVSSVVLWGPPGTGKTTLAYLIARASGRRFVELSAVSSGVGDVRRVVDAARRTLASSGEETILFVDEVHRFSKSQQDSLLPAVENRWVVLVAATTENPSFSVIAPLLSRSLLLTLRPLESDALEGLVRRALTDERGLAGRFSITDEAVAGLVRLAGSDARKSLTLLEAAAGVASDDGSGEITVASVEAAANQALVRWGRDQHYDVASAFIKSMRGSDVDASLHYLARMIEAGEDPRFIARRIMIAASEEIGMAAPEVLTTCVSVAQGVALIGMPEARLLLAQAVVAVATAPKSNATYLAIDRALADVRAGRGGAVPAHLRDAHYSGASSLGHGDGYLYAHDHPHHV
;
A
#
# COMPACT_ATOMS: atom_id res chain seq x y z
N MET A 1 -12.49 26.79 17.34
CA MET A 1 -11.15 26.87 17.93
C MET A 1 -10.85 25.44 18.36
N ASP A 2 -10.33 24.63 17.40
CA ASP A 2 -10.12 23.20 17.62
C ASP A 2 -8.87 22.97 18.47
N LEU A 3 -9.01 22.19 19.53
CA LEU A 3 -7.99 21.90 20.55
C LEU A 3 -6.88 20.93 20.06
N PHE A 4 -6.82 20.62 18.75
CA PHE A 4 -5.89 19.65 18.16
C PHE A 4 -5.06 20.18 16.97
N ASP A 5 -5.11 21.48 16.68
CA ASP A 5 -4.33 22.13 15.60
C ASP A 5 -3.02 22.72 16.15
N SER A 6 -2.07 21.85 16.55
CA SER A 6 -0.70 22.26 16.84
C SER A 6 0.33 21.65 15.87
N GLU A 7 -0.05 21.36 14.64
CA GLU A 7 0.92 21.10 13.60
C GLU A 7 1.57 22.44 13.20
N SER A 8 2.79 22.67 13.69
CA SER A 8 3.60 23.76 13.18
C SER A 8 4.14 23.37 11.80
N PHE A 9 3.98 24.26 10.82
CA PHE A 9 4.54 24.09 9.48
C PHE A 9 5.73 25.03 9.31
N ASP A 10 6.71 24.62 8.51
CA ASP A 10 7.77 25.54 8.07
C ASP A 10 7.23 26.50 6.99
N GLU A 11 8.10 27.45 6.53
CA GLU A 11 7.72 28.45 5.53
C GLU A 11 7.22 27.86 4.20
N LEU A 12 7.56 26.61 3.91
CA LEU A 12 7.15 25.89 2.70
C LEU A 12 5.85 25.08 2.92
N GLY A 13 5.33 25.00 4.15
CA GLY A 13 4.17 24.19 4.48
C GLY A 13 4.50 22.72 4.76
N VAL A 14 5.78 22.36 4.95
CA VAL A 14 6.19 21.03 5.40
C VAL A 14 6.02 20.96 6.92
N PRO A 15 5.43 19.87 7.46
CA PRO A 15 5.26 19.73 8.90
C PRO A 15 6.58 19.89 9.67
N ALA A 16 6.60 20.80 10.65
CA ALA A 16 7.70 20.97 11.59
C ALA A 16 7.41 20.11 12.83
N PHE A 17 8.46 19.55 13.42
CA PHE A 17 8.32 18.57 14.50
C PHE A 17 8.59 19.22 15.85
N THR A 18 7.71 18.98 16.82
CA THR A 18 7.90 19.36 18.21
C THR A 18 8.76 18.32 18.96
N ALA A 19 9.36 18.72 20.07
CA ALA A 19 10.14 17.82 20.90
C ALA A 19 9.33 16.63 21.43
N ASP A 20 8.00 16.80 21.58
CA ASP A 20 7.08 15.78 22.07
C ASP A 20 6.53 14.87 20.97
N ALA A 21 6.93 15.08 19.71
CA ALA A 21 6.52 14.21 18.63
C ALA A 21 7.14 12.80 18.79
N PRO A 22 6.48 11.74 18.29
CA PRO A 22 7.02 10.38 18.31
C PRO A 22 8.43 10.30 17.70
N LEU A 23 9.29 9.44 18.23
CA LEU A 23 10.68 9.30 17.80
C LEU A 23 10.80 9.08 16.28
N ALA A 24 9.91 8.29 15.69
CA ALA A 24 9.86 8.07 14.24
C ALA A 24 9.57 9.35 13.43
N VAL A 25 8.93 10.34 14.04
CA VAL A 25 8.66 11.66 13.43
C VAL A 25 9.85 12.58 13.63
N ARG A 26 10.41 12.66 14.85
CA ARG A 26 11.57 13.49 15.17
C ARG A 26 12.84 13.09 14.39
N MET A 27 13.04 11.78 14.20
CA MET A 27 14.16 11.21 13.45
C MET A 27 13.97 11.21 11.94
N ARG A 28 12.91 11.84 11.42
CA ARG A 28 12.69 11.95 9.99
C ARG A 28 13.84 12.73 9.34
N PRO A 29 14.48 12.19 8.28
CA PRO A 29 15.54 12.87 7.55
C PRO A 29 15.16 14.29 7.10
N THR A 30 16.03 15.24 7.38
CA THR A 30 15.92 16.65 6.93
C THR A 30 16.86 16.94 5.78
N ARG A 31 17.84 16.06 5.52
CA ARG A 31 18.82 16.13 4.44
C ARG A 31 18.91 14.77 3.74
N LEU A 32 19.39 14.76 2.50
CA LEU A 32 19.53 13.55 1.69
C LEU A 32 20.48 12.53 2.31
N GLU A 33 21.54 13.01 2.93
CA GLU A 33 22.58 12.18 3.55
C GLU A 33 22.06 11.39 4.76
N GLU A 34 20.94 11.82 5.33
CA GLU A 34 20.30 11.14 6.45
C GLU A 34 19.38 9.98 5.99
N VAL A 35 19.07 9.90 4.69
CA VAL A 35 18.22 8.84 4.15
C VAL A 35 19.00 7.54 4.07
N VAL A 36 18.47 6.49 4.68
CA VAL A 36 19.10 5.17 4.73
C VAL A 36 18.51 4.20 3.69
N GLY A 37 19.33 3.29 3.19
CA GLY A 37 18.90 2.12 2.41
C GLY A 37 18.44 2.38 0.98
N GLN A 38 18.48 3.63 0.46
CA GLN A 38 17.98 3.98 -0.87
C GLN A 38 19.10 4.48 -1.81
N SER A 39 20.31 3.93 -1.70
CA SER A 39 21.49 4.37 -2.45
C SER A 39 21.29 4.36 -3.97
N HIS A 40 20.48 3.44 -4.52
CA HIS A 40 20.15 3.38 -5.95
C HIS A 40 19.33 4.57 -6.45
N LEU A 41 18.63 5.30 -5.56
CA LEU A 41 17.89 6.51 -5.88
C LEU A 41 18.70 7.79 -5.59
N LEU A 42 19.67 7.72 -4.67
CA LEU A 42 20.39 8.86 -4.10
C LEU A 42 21.84 8.95 -4.53
N GLY A 43 22.41 7.90 -5.15
CA GLY A 43 23.78 7.86 -5.64
C GLY A 43 24.08 8.94 -6.70
N GLU A 44 25.35 9.13 -7.05
CA GLU A 44 25.74 10.05 -8.13
C GLU A 44 25.06 9.68 -9.45
N GLY A 45 24.39 10.64 -10.07
CA GLY A 45 23.65 10.44 -11.31
C GLY A 45 22.32 9.69 -11.18
N ALA A 46 21.91 9.33 -9.96
CA ALA A 46 20.62 8.67 -9.71
C ALA A 46 19.42 9.60 -9.96
N PRO A 47 18.25 9.04 -10.31
CA PRO A 47 17.09 9.84 -10.74
C PRO A 47 16.64 10.89 -9.71
N LEU A 48 16.58 10.52 -8.44
CA LEU A 48 16.12 11.42 -7.38
C LEU A 48 17.16 12.53 -7.12
N ARG A 49 18.46 12.20 -7.11
CA ARG A 49 19.51 13.19 -6.94
C ARG A 49 19.53 14.19 -8.09
N ARG A 50 19.26 13.74 -9.32
CA ARG A 50 19.12 14.64 -10.48
C ARG A 50 17.92 15.57 -10.34
N LEU A 51 16.79 15.07 -9.87
CA LEU A 51 15.61 15.90 -9.60
C LEU A 51 15.91 17.01 -8.60
N LEU A 52 16.68 16.71 -7.55
CA LEU A 52 17.01 17.63 -6.48
C LEU A 52 18.16 18.59 -6.85
N SER A 53 19.08 18.19 -7.75
CA SER A 53 20.20 19.02 -8.20
C SER A 53 19.91 19.85 -9.47
N ALA A 54 18.87 19.50 -10.25
CA ALA A 54 18.52 20.21 -11.49
C ALA A 54 18.12 21.68 -11.26
N GLU A 55 17.71 22.03 -10.05
CA GLU A 55 17.34 23.41 -9.68
C GLU A 55 18.54 24.33 -9.49
N SER A 56 19.69 23.77 -9.11
CA SER A 56 20.94 24.54 -9.00
C SER A 56 21.54 24.95 -10.37
N SER A 57 21.02 24.37 -11.47
CA SER A 57 21.59 24.48 -12.82
C SER A 57 20.68 25.14 -13.86
N GLY A 58 19.63 25.84 -13.44
CA GLY A 58 18.84 26.73 -14.29
C GLY A 58 18.20 26.09 -15.51
N GLY A 59 17.06 25.36 -15.33
CA GLY A 59 16.17 25.21 -16.46
C GLY A 59 15.48 23.86 -16.70
N VAL A 60 15.67 22.81 -15.90
CA VAL A 60 14.89 21.58 -16.07
C VAL A 60 13.75 21.56 -15.08
N ALA A 61 12.52 21.64 -15.58
CA ALA A 61 11.30 21.57 -14.75
C ALA A 61 11.26 20.24 -13.99
N VAL A 62 10.97 20.30 -12.69
CA VAL A 62 10.74 19.09 -11.87
C VAL A 62 9.55 18.33 -12.41
N SER A 63 9.77 17.08 -12.77
CA SER A 63 8.71 16.19 -13.21
C SER A 63 7.91 15.68 -12.01
N SER A 64 6.62 15.41 -12.21
CA SER A 64 5.84 14.67 -11.21
C SER A 64 6.45 13.31 -10.91
N VAL A 65 6.26 12.82 -9.69
CA VAL A 65 6.91 11.61 -9.17
C VAL A 65 5.89 10.67 -8.55
N VAL A 66 6.01 9.38 -8.81
CA VAL A 66 5.30 8.32 -8.07
C VAL A 66 6.32 7.53 -7.26
N LEU A 67 6.20 7.59 -5.95
CA LEU A 67 7.02 6.85 -4.97
C LEU A 67 6.32 5.53 -4.64
N TRP A 68 6.91 4.43 -5.05
CA TRP A 68 6.37 3.10 -4.81
C TRP A 68 7.31 2.27 -3.95
N GLY A 69 6.76 1.58 -2.95
CA GLY A 69 7.53 0.66 -2.12
C GLY A 69 6.80 0.27 -0.84
N PRO A 70 7.34 -0.71 -0.08
CA PRO A 70 6.76 -1.17 1.18
C PRO A 70 6.55 -0.05 2.21
N PRO A 71 5.72 -0.27 3.25
CA PRO A 71 5.60 0.66 4.37
C PRO A 71 6.96 0.88 5.05
N GLY A 72 7.15 2.04 5.68
CA GLY A 72 8.36 2.36 6.44
C GLY A 72 9.66 2.56 5.64
N THR A 73 9.62 2.56 4.30
CA THR A 73 10.80 2.75 3.43
C THR A 73 11.18 4.22 3.16
N GLY A 74 10.38 5.18 3.67
CA GLY A 74 10.69 6.60 3.58
C GLY A 74 9.97 7.38 2.48
N LYS A 75 8.87 6.88 1.89
CA LYS A 75 8.11 7.58 0.83
C LYS A 75 7.72 9.01 1.21
N THR A 76 7.02 9.18 2.33
CA THR A 76 6.61 10.49 2.86
C THR A 76 7.81 11.38 3.18
N THR A 77 8.88 10.79 3.72
CA THR A 77 10.15 11.50 3.99
C THR A 77 10.76 12.06 2.71
N LEU A 78 10.82 11.26 1.64
CA LEU A 78 11.33 11.71 0.35
C LEU A 78 10.46 12.81 -0.25
N ALA A 79 9.14 12.76 -0.09
CA ALA A 79 8.25 13.85 -0.54
C ALA A 79 8.59 15.18 0.15
N TYR A 80 8.82 15.17 1.46
CA TYR A 80 9.24 16.35 2.20
C TYR A 80 10.62 16.86 1.79
N LEU A 81 11.58 15.95 1.55
CA LEU A 81 12.91 16.34 1.07
C LEU A 81 12.86 16.94 -0.34
N ILE A 82 12.01 16.40 -1.23
CA ILE A 82 11.76 16.98 -2.56
C ILE A 82 11.22 18.41 -2.43
N ALA A 83 10.26 18.63 -1.53
CA ALA A 83 9.68 19.96 -1.30
C ALA A 83 10.74 20.97 -0.80
N ARG A 84 11.51 20.59 0.23
CA ARG A 84 12.54 21.44 0.81
C ARG A 84 13.67 21.75 -0.16
N ALA A 85 14.16 20.74 -0.89
CA ALA A 85 15.23 20.95 -1.86
C ALA A 85 14.79 21.80 -3.04
N SER A 86 13.51 21.77 -3.40
CA SER A 86 12.95 22.55 -4.51
C SER A 86 12.50 23.95 -4.10
N GLY A 87 12.46 24.27 -2.81
CA GLY A 87 11.96 25.55 -2.33
C GLY A 87 10.50 25.85 -2.69
N ARG A 88 9.72 24.81 -3.06
CA ARG A 88 8.33 24.96 -3.50
C ARG A 88 7.37 24.79 -2.33
N ARG A 89 6.24 25.49 -2.43
CA ARG A 89 5.15 25.31 -1.48
C ARG A 89 4.69 23.85 -1.45
N PHE A 90 4.55 23.30 -0.26
CA PHE A 90 4.10 21.93 -0.03
C PHE A 90 2.65 21.89 0.43
N VAL A 91 1.85 21.04 -0.19
CA VAL A 91 0.46 20.78 0.21
C VAL A 91 0.25 19.28 0.23
N GLU A 92 -0.21 18.75 1.36
CA GLU A 92 -0.50 17.33 1.54
C GLU A 92 -2.00 17.05 1.43
N LEU A 93 -2.34 16.00 0.69
CA LEU A 93 -3.67 15.40 0.65
C LEU A 93 -3.60 13.94 1.07
N SER A 94 -4.36 13.59 2.09
CA SER A 94 -4.55 12.18 2.45
C SER A 94 -5.64 11.57 1.56
N ALA A 95 -5.29 10.52 0.81
CA ALA A 95 -6.26 9.82 -0.01
C ALA A 95 -7.37 9.11 0.80
N VAL A 96 -7.17 8.94 2.11
CA VAL A 96 -8.15 8.32 3.01
C VAL A 96 -9.30 9.28 3.35
N SER A 97 -9.00 10.57 3.54
CA SER A 97 -9.96 11.57 4.05
C SER A 97 -10.40 12.59 3.00
N SER A 98 -9.70 12.70 1.87
CA SER A 98 -9.95 13.74 0.86
C SER A 98 -10.93 13.28 -0.22
N GLY A 99 -11.94 14.11 -0.51
CA GLY A 99 -12.87 13.93 -1.64
C GLY A 99 -12.44 14.65 -2.93
N VAL A 100 -13.19 14.46 -4.03
CA VAL A 100 -12.97 15.18 -5.30
C VAL A 100 -13.01 16.71 -5.10
N GLY A 101 -13.87 17.20 -4.20
CA GLY A 101 -13.97 18.61 -3.86
C GLY A 101 -12.70 19.18 -3.24
N ASP A 102 -12.02 18.40 -2.40
CA ASP A 102 -10.77 18.80 -1.75
C ASP A 102 -9.64 18.87 -2.76
N VAL A 103 -9.54 17.87 -3.65
CA VAL A 103 -8.57 17.88 -4.75
C VAL A 103 -8.74 19.13 -5.61
N ARG A 104 -9.96 19.45 -6.04
CA ARG A 104 -10.25 20.64 -6.84
C ARG A 104 -9.88 21.93 -6.11
N ARG A 105 -10.21 22.04 -4.82
CA ARG A 105 -9.90 23.22 -4.02
C ARG A 105 -8.40 23.47 -3.94
N VAL A 106 -7.59 22.43 -3.73
CA VAL A 106 -6.13 22.54 -3.67
C VAL A 106 -5.56 22.89 -5.04
N VAL A 107 -6.02 22.26 -6.11
CA VAL A 107 -5.60 22.56 -7.49
C VAL A 107 -5.93 24.01 -7.87
N ASP A 108 -7.14 24.49 -7.56
CA ASP A 108 -7.53 25.88 -7.84
C ASP A 108 -6.72 26.89 -7.01
N ALA A 109 -6.37 26.55 -5.76
CA ALA A 109 -5.49 27.38 -4.94
C ALA A 109 -4.08 27.44 -5.55
N ALA A 110 -3.49 26.30 -5.91
CA ALA A 110 -2.17 26.23 -6.54
C ALA A 110 -2.12 27.00 -7.85
N ARG A 111 -3.14 26.87 -8.70
CA ARG A 111 -3.28 27.64 -9.94
C ARG A 111 -3.30 29.14 -9.70
N ARG A 112 -4.05 29.62 -8.68
CA ARG A 112 -4.10 31.04 -8.32
C ARG A 112 -2.76 31.54 -7.80
N THR A 113 -2.09 30.78 -6.93
CA THR A 113 -0.78 31.12 -6.39
C THR A 113 0.25 31.22 -7.51
N LEU A 114 0.29 30.24 -8.41
CA LEU A 114 1.17 30.27 -9.58
C LEU A 114 0.93 31.51 -10.46
N ALA A 115 -0.34 31.87 -10.70
CA ALA A 115 -0.69 33.03 -11.54
C ALA A 115 -0.38 34.37 -10.86
N SER A 116 -0.43 34.48 -9.53
CA SER A 116 -0.26 35.72 -8.80
C SER A 116 1.19 35.99 -8.38
N SER A 117 1.92 34.96 -7.95
CA SER A 117 3.28 35.10 -7.40
C SER A 117 4.33 34.32 -8.19
N GLY A 118 3.95 33.49 -9.15
CA GLY A 118 4.87 32.56 -9.83
C GLY A 118 5.33 31.40 -8.95
N GLU A 119 4.78 31.25 -7.75
CA GLU A 119 5.16 30.22 -6.80
C GLU A 119 4.55 28.87 -7.20
N GLU A 120 5.41 27.88 -7.43
CA GLU A 120 4.99 26.52 -7.77
C GLU A 120 4.63 25.72 -6.51
N THR A 121 3.65 24.83 -6.65
CA THR A 121 3.16 23.97 -5.55
C THR A 121 3.50 22.51 -5.81
N ILE A 122 4.13 21.85 -4.81
CA ILE A 122 4.18 20.40 -4.72
C ILE A 122 2.91 19.93 -4.06
N LEU A 123 2.15 19.12 -4.78
CA LEU A 123 0.99 18.42 -4.25
C LEU A 123 1.40 16.98 -3.89
N PHE A 124 1.49 16.70 -2.60
CA PHE A 124 1.75 15.35 -2.11
C PHE A 124 0.44 14.61 -1.87
N VAL A 125 0.30 13.42 -2.46
CA VAL A 125 -0.84 12.53 -2.26
C VAL A 125 -0.33 11.25 -1.65
N ASP A 126 -0.57 11.05 -0.34
CA ASP A 126 -0.22 9.80 0.32
C ASP A 126 -1.28 8.73 0.06
N GLU A 127 -0.84 7.47 -0.12
CA GLU A 127 -1.67 6.32 -0.40
C GLU A 127 -2.60 6.53 -1.62
N VAL A 128 -2.05 7.04 -2.73
CA VAL A 128 -2.82 7.42 -3.95
C VAL A 128 -3.68 6.29 -4.51
N HIS A 129 -3.35 5.03 -4.21
CA HIS A 129 -4.15 3.86 -4.58
C HIS A 129 -5.56 3.85 -3.95
N ARG A 130 -5.77 4.62 -2.89
CA ARG A 130 -7.10 4.79 -2.25
C ARG A 130 -7.98 5.81 -2.96
N PHE A 131 -7.41 6.63 -3.83
CA PHE A 131 -8.20 7.49 -4.69
C PHE A 131 -8.96 6.69 -5.75
N SER A 132 -10.24 6.95 -5.90
CA SER A 132 -11.03 6.47 -7.04
C SER A 132 -10.46 7.00 -8.37
N LYS A 133 -10.79 6.34 -9.47
CA LYS A 133 -10.39 6.82 -10.81
C LYS A 133 -10.80 8.28 -11.05
N SER A 134 -11.99 8.68 -10.65
CA SER A 134 -12.49 10.06 -10.80
C SER A 134 -11.68 11.08 -9.98
N GLN A 135 -11.16 10.70 -8.81
CA GLN A 135 -10.28 11.56 -8.03
C GLN A 135 -8.91 11.68 -8.68
N GLN A 136 -8.36 10.58 -9.19
CA GLN A 136 -7.11 10.59 -9.95
C GLN A 136 -7.24 11.39 -11.27
N ASP A 137 -8.34 11.22 -12.00
CA ASP A 137 -8.64 11.99 -13.21
C ASP A 137 -8.69 13.51 -12.94
N SER A 138 -9.18 13.91 -11.76
CA SER A 138 -9.23 15.32 -11.37
C SER A 138 -7.86 15.97 -11.16
N LEU A 139 -6.80 15.18 -11.00
CA LEU A 139 -5.42 15.66 -10.92
C LEU A 139 -4.78 15.91 -12.30
N LEU A 140 -5.28 15.26 -13.36
CA LEU A 140 -4.67 15.31 -14.69
C LEU A 140 -4.49 16.74 -15.23
N PRO A 141 -5.51 17.63 -15.22
CA PRO A 141 -5.35 18.98 -15.73
C PRO A 141 -4.28 19.78 -14.97
N ALA A 142 -4.13 19.52 -13.66
CA ALA A 142 -3.17 20.21 -12.83
C ALA A 142 -1.72 19.78 -13.14
N VAL A 143 -1.52 18.49 -13.42
CA VAL A 143 -0.23 17.93 -13.81
C VAL A 143 0.12 18.32 -15.26
N GLU A 144 -0.84 18.23 -16.19
CA GLU A 144 -0.65 18.56 -17.60
C GLU A 144 -0.29 20.04 -17.81
N ASN A 145 -0.98 20.93 -17.12
CA ASN A 145 -0.75 22.37 -17.21
C ASN A 145 0.33 22.87 -16.24
N ARG A 146 0.99 21.96 -15.50
CA ARG A 146 2.01 22.28 -14.49
C ARG A 146 1.55 23.29 -13.44
N TRP A 147 0.28 23.23 -13.05
CA TRP A 147 -0.22 24.03 -11.92
C TRP A 147 0.29 23.47 -10.59
N VAL A 148 0.57 22.16 -10.59
CA VAL A 148 1.23 21.47 -9.48
C VAL A 148 2.29 20.51 -10.00
N VAL A 149 3.31 20.25 -9.18
CA VAL A 149 4.19 19.09 -9.28
C VAL A 149 3.61 18.00 -8.38
N LEU A 150 3.10 16.94 -8.96
CA LEU A 150 2.53 15.84 -8.19
C LEU A 150 3.64 14.95 -7.64
N VAL A 151 3.62 14.71 -6.34
CA VAL A 151 4.37 13.65 -5.68
C VAL A 151 3.36 12.68 -5.06
N ALA A 152 3.19 11.52 -5.66
CA ALA A 152 2.25 10.51 -5.18
C ALA A 152 3.01 9.37 -4.50
N ALA A 153 2.51 8.87 -3.36
CA ALA A 153 3.06 7.71 -2.68
C ALA A 153 2.06 6.55 -2.70
N THR A 154 2.56 5.32 -2.87
CA THR A 154 1.74 4.11 -2.81
C THR A 154 2.53 2.91 -2.32
N THR A 155 1.87 2.02 -1.60
CA THR A 155 2.38 0.69 -1.24
C THR A 155 1.97 -0.38 -2.26
N GLU A 156 0.94 -0.13 -3.05
CA GLU A 156 0.45 -1.04 -4.09
C GLU A 156 1.19 -0.84 -5.41
N ASN A 157 1.18 -1.88 -6.27
CA ASN A 157 1.80 -1.77 -7.59
C ASN A 157 1.12 -0.68 -8.44
N PRO A 158 1.86 0.38 -8.82
CA PRO A 158 1.29 1.53 -9.52
C PRO A 158 0.62 1.19 -10.84
N SER A 159 1.07 0.13 -11.52
CA SER A 159 0.48 -0.31 -12.79
C SER A 159 -0.99 -0.75 -12.66
N PHE A 160 -1.44 -1.08 -11.45
CA PHE A 160 -2.83 -1.48 -11.18
C PHE A 160 -3.61 -0.42 -10.41
N SER A 161 -2.92 0.40 -9.63
CA SER A 161 -3.54 1.31 -8.66
C SER A 161 -3.52 2.79 -9.08
N VAL A 162 -2.69 3.15 -10.06
CA VAL A 162 -2.61 4.52 -10.60
C VAL A 162 -3.01 4.51 -12.07
N ILE A 163 -3.80 5.49 -12.48
CA ILE A 163 -4.25 5.58 -13.88
C ILE A 163 -3.09 5.83 -14.84
N ALA A 164 -3.12 5.18 -16.00
CA ALA A 164 -2.06 5.26 -17.01
C ALA A 164 -1.68 6.71 -17.42
N PRO A 165 -2.64 7.66 -17.58
CA PRO A 165 -2.31 9.05 -17.89
C PRO A 165 -1.45 9.75 -16.83
N LEU A 166 -1.63 9.47 -15.54
CA LEU A 166 -0.76 10.02 -14.48
C LEU A 166 0.63 9.37 -14.49
N LEU A 167 0.68 8.03 -14.67
CA LEU A 167 1.95 7.32 -14.74
C LEU A 167 2.82 7.77 -15.92
N SER A 168 2.21 7.99 -17.09
CA SER A 168 2.95 8.44 -18.30
C SER A 168 3.56 9.84 -18.16
N ARG A 169 3.10 10.64 -17.19
CA ARG A 169 3.55 12.01 -16.91
C ARG A 169 4.39 12.11 -15.65
N SER A 170 4.68 10.99 -15.01
CA SER A 170 5.38 10.93 -13.74
C SER A 170 6.60 10.04 -13.83
N LEU A 171 7.64 10.36 -13.08
CA LEU A 171 8.78 9.49 -12.89
C LEU A 171 8.45 8.47 -11.79
N LEU A 172 8.49 7.19 -12.10
CA LEU A 172 8.31 6.13 -11.13
C LEU A 172 9.62 5.85 -10.38
N LEU A 173 9.63 6.05 -9.08
CA LEU A 173 10.74 5.75 -8.19
C LEU A 173 10.37 4.60 -7.26
N THR A 174 11.09 3.49 -7.38
CA THR A 174 10.85 2.30 -6.56
C THR A 174 11.77 2.29 -5.35
N LEU A 175 11.17 2.37 -4.15
CA LEU A 175 11.88 2.23 -2.89
C LEU A 175 12.01 0.75 -2.54
N ARG A 176 13.19 0.36 -2.09
CA ARG A 176 13.48 -1.01 -1.67
C ARG A 176 13.22 -1.19 -0.18
N PRO A 177 12.87 -2.40 0.27
CA PRO A 177 12.92 -2.75 1.70
C PRO A 177 14.25 -2.34 2.31
N LEU A 178 14.24 -1.88 3.55
CA LEU A 178 15.47 -1.52 4.24
C LEU A 178 16.19 -2.79 4.72
N GLU A 179 17.48 -2.84 4.47
CA GLU A 179 18.36 -3.92 4.93
C GLU A 179 18.66 -3.76 6.42
N SER A 180 19.04 -4.87 7.08
CA SER A 180 19.29 -4.89 8.52
C SER A 180 20.36 -3.89 8.96
N ASP A 181 21.44 -3.75 8.20
CA ASP A 181 22.54 -2.81 8.50
C ASP A 181 22.07 -1.35 8.45
N ALA A 182 21.17 -1.02 7.50
CA ALA A 182 20.60 0.32 7.39
C ALA A 182 19.68 0.64 8.59
N LEU A 183 18.91 -0.33 9.06
CA LEU A 183 18.07 -0.19 10.25
C LEU A 183 18.90 -0.13 11.53
N GLU A 184 19.95 -0.93 11.66
CA GLU A 184 20.90 -0.86 12.79
C GLU A 184 21.54 0.53 12.86
N GLY A 185 22.05 1.06 11.73
CA GLY A 185 22.60 2.39 11.68
C GLY A 185 21.59 3.48 12.08
N LEU A 186 20.32 3.33 11.69
CA LEU A 186 19.24 4.23 12.08
C LEU A 186 18.96 4.17 13.59
N VAL A 187 18.90 2.99 14.18
CA VAL A 187 18.69 2.78 15.62
C VAL A 187 19.82 3.40 16.42
N ARG A 188 21.08 3.14 16.04
CA ARG A 188 22.25 3.69 16.73
C ARG A 188 22.32 5.21 16.62
N ARG A 189 21.98 5.76 15.45
CA ARG A 189 21.85 7.21 15.28
C ARG A 189 20.76 7.80 16.17
N ALA A 190 19.61 7.17 16.27
CA ALA A 190 18.50 7.66 17.08
C ALA A 190 18.80 7.67 18.58
N LEU A 191 19.73 6.83 19.07
CA LEU A 191 20.19 6.86 20.46
C LEU A 191 20.99 8.12 20.76
N THR A 192 21.83 8.59 19.85
CA THR A 192 22.80 9.68 20.08
C THR A 192 22.33 11.05 19.55
N ASP A 193 21.50 11.10 18.50
CA ASP A 193 20.99 12.33 17.90
C ASP A 193 20.17 13.13 18.93
N GLU A 194 20.33 14.45 18.96
CA GLU A 194 19.56 15.35 19.84
C GLU A 194 18.05 15.27 19.57
N ARG A 195 17.66 15.07 18.31
CA ARG A 195 16.26 14.82 17.92
C ARG A 195 15.75 13.45 18.40
N GLY A 196 16.65 12.55 18.71
CA GLY A 196 16.36 11.20 19.14
C GLY A 196 16.27 11.05 20.66
N LEU A 197 17.05 10.13 21.20
CA LEU A 197 17.16 9.87 22.63
C LEU A 197 18.28 10.66 23.30
N ALA A 198 19.04 11.45 22.54
CA ALA A 198 20.05 12.39 23.03
C ALA A 198 21.11 11.75 23.98
N GLY A 199 21.51 10.49 23.72
CA GLY A 199 22.49 9.78 24.52
C GLY A 199 22.05 9.38 25.94
N ARG A 200 20.76 9.53 26.27
CA ARG A 200 20.22 9.22 27.61
C ARG A 200 20.14 7.73 27.91
N PHE A 201 20.21 6.87 26.90
CA PHE A 201 20.09 5.42 27.00
C PHE A 201 21.26 4.73 26.32
N SER A 202 21.72 3.64 26.89
CA SER A 202 22.57 2.65 26.21
C SER A 202 21.71 1.50 25.67
N ILE A 203 22.26 0.70 24.76
CA ILE A 203 21.57 -0.47 24.18
C ILE A 203 22.59 -1.60 23.98
N THR A 204 22.21 -2.83 24.28
CA THR A 204 23.06 -3.98 24.00
C THR A 204 22.99 -4.37 22.53
N ASP A 205 24.05 -4.99 21.99
CA ASP A 205 24.09 -5.42 20.58
C ASP A 205 22.99 -6.47 20.28
N GLU A 206 22.71 -7.34 21.23
CA GLU A 206 21.65 -8.33 21.15
C GLU A 206 20.25 -7.66 21.09
N ALA A 207 20.06 -6.57 21.83
CA ALA A 207 18.83 -5.79 21.81
C ALA A 207 18.65 -5.09 20.46
N VAL A 208 19.72 -4.53 19.89
CA VAL A 208 19.71 -3.96 18.54
C VAL A 208 19.30 -5.02 17.50
N ALA A 209 19.95 -6.19 17.53
CA ALA A 209 19.62 -7.28 16.63
C ALA A 209 18.16 -7.76 16.79
N GLY A 210 17.67 -7.86 18.03
CA GLY A 210 16.29 -8.19 18.36
C GLY A 210 15.31 -7.16 17.79
N LEU A 211 15.58 -5.87 17.97
CA LEU A 211 14.78 -4.76 17.50
C LEU A 211 14.71 -4.73 15.98
N VAL A 212 15.86 -4.85 15.28
CA VAL A 212 15.93 -4.89 13.82
C VAL A 212 15.15 -6.08 13.26
N ARG A 213 15.28 -7.26 13.86
CA ARG A 213 14.52 -8.46 13.48
C ARG A 213 13.01 -8.25 13.62
N LEU A 214 12.55 -7.65 14.72
CA LEU A 214 11.14 -7.38 14.97
C LEU A 214 10.58 -6.28 14.08
N ALA A 215 11.40 -5.29 13.72
CA ALA A 215 11.02 -4.22 12.79
C ALA A 215 10.85 -4.73 11.35
N GLY A 216 11.57 -5.78 10.97
CA GLY A 216 11.63 -6.26 9.59
C GLY A 216 12.37 -5.27 8.69
N SER A 217 11.71 -4.72 7.68
CA SER A 217 12.29 -3.73 6.76
C SER A 217 11.72 -2.31 6.95
N ASP A 218 11.06 -2.04 8.10
CA ASP A 218 10.29 -0.82 8.37
C ASP A 218 11.02 0.09 9.37
N ALA A 219 11.53 1.24 8.89
CA ALA A 219 12.20 2.24 9.73
C ALA A 219 11.28 2.87 10.79
N ARG A 220 10.00 3.11 10.46
CA ARG A 220 9.04 3.68 11.41
C ARG A 220 8.83 2.72 12.57
N LYS A 221 8.66 1.45 12.26
CA LYS A 221 8.49 0.38 13.25
C LYS A 221 9.71 0.24 14.13
N SER A 222 10.94 0.29 13.56
CA SER A 222 12.17 0.21 14.35
C SER A 222 12.29 1.34 15.36
N LEU A 223 12.00 2.57 14.96
CA LEU A 223 12.06 3.73 15.85
C LEU A 223 10.95 3.73 16.91
N THR A 224 9.74 3.28 16.55
CA THR A 224 8.64 3.16 17.53
C THR A 224 8.94 2.08 18.57
N LEU A 225 9.52 0.94 18.17
CA LEU A 225 9.95 -0.10 19.11
C LEU A 225 11.10 0.39 19.99
N LEU A 226 12.06 1.14 19.44
CA LEU A 226 13.13 1.74 20.20
C LEU A 226 12.61 2.72 21.26
N GLU A 227 11.67 3.58 20.89
CA GLU A 227 11.05 4.54 21.82
C GLU A 227 10.31 3.84 22.97
N ALA A 228 9.55 2.79 22.65
CA ALA A 228 8.84 2.00 23.65
C ALA A 228 9.82 1.23 24.56
N ALA A 229 10.90 0.65 24.01
CA ALA A 229 11.91 -0.05 24.79
C ALA A 229 12.70 0.91 25.70
N ALA A 230 12.97 2.14 25.25
CA ALA A 230 13.54 3.19 26.08
C ALA A 230 12.60 3.60 27.23
N GLY A 231 11.27 3.62 26.99
CA GLY A 231 10.27 3.81 28.04
C GLY A 231 10.37 2.74 29.13
N VAL A 232 10.43 1.45 28.75
CA VAL A 232 10.60 0.33 29.68
C VAL A 232 11.90 0.47 30.47
N ALA A 233 13.03 0.79 29.81
CA ALA A 233 14.34 0.97 30.48
C ALA A 233 14.37 2.23 31.37
N SER A 234 13.51 3.21 31.13
CA SER A 234 13.32 4.36 32.02
C SER A 234 12.52 3.99 33.27
N ASP A 235 11.46 3.18 33.09
CA ASP A 235 10.58 2.79 34.23
C ASP A 235 11.27 1.87 35.21
N ASP A 236 12.21 1.01 34.76
CA ASP A 236 13.02 0.15 35.60
C ASP A 236 14.29 0.83 36.18
N GLY A 237 14.55 2.07 35.75
CA GLY A 237 15.67 2.89 36.22
C GLY A 237 17.06 2.42 35.74
N SER A 238 17.14 1.45 34.82
CA SER A 238 18.39 0.91 34.31
C SER A 238 19.12 1.85 33.38
N GLY A 239 18.35 2.59 32.56
CA GLY A 239 18.89 3.40 31.48
C GLY A 239 19.54 2.58 30.35
N GLU A 240 19.49 1.24 30.43
CA GLU A 240 20.01 0.32 29.45
C GLU A 240 18.90 -0.47 28.77
N ILE A 241 18.82 -0.36 27.45
CA ILE A 241 17.86 -1.11 26.63
C ILE A 241 18.42 -2.51 26.37
N THR A 242 17.78 -3.50 26.97
CA THR A 242 18.14 -4.92 26.86
C THR A 242 17.15 -5.67 25.93
N VAL A 243 17.45 -6.94 25.64
CA VAL A 243 16.52 -7.82 24.91
C VAL A 243 15.17 -7.90 25.63
N ALA A 244 15.18 -7.98 26.97
CA ALA A 244 13.94 -8.01 27.75
C ALA A 244 13.10 -6.74 27.59
N SER A 245 13.74 -5.55 27.56
CA SER A 245 13.05 -4.28 27.30
C SER A 245 12.42 -4.25 25.92
N VAL A 246 13.13 -4.77 24.90
CA VAL A 246 12.63 -4.85 23.51
C VAL A 246 11.47 -5.85 23.40
N GLU A 247 11.54 -7.00 24.05
CA GLU A 247 10.45 -7.98 24.07
C GLU A 247 9.20 -7.45 24.80
N ALA A 248 9.40 -6.78 25.94
CA ALA A 248 8.29 -6.13 26.65
C ALA A 248 7.62 -5.05 25.80
N ALA A 249 8.41 -4.20 25.13
CA ALA A 249 7.92 -3.20 24.21
C ALA A 249 7.18 -3.82 23.02
N ALA A 250 7.70 -4.90 22.44
CA ALA A 250 7.06 -5.62 21.35
C ALA A 250 5.72 -6.23 21.77
N ASN A 251 5.63 -6.82 22.95
CA ASN A 251 4.38 -7.37 23.48
C ASN A 251 3.33 -6.28 23.75
N GLN A 252 3.73 -5.12 24.26
CA GLN A 252 2.85 -3.96 24.40
C GLN A 252 2.41 -3.39 23.03
N ALA A 253 3.32 -3.40 22.06
CA ALA A 253 3.02 -2.98 20.69
C ALA A 253 2.07 -3.97 19.97
N LEU A 254 2.20 -5.28 20.20
CA LEU A 254 1.27 -6.29 19.64
C LEU A 254 -0.18 -6.05 20.06
N VAL A 255 -0.41 -5.57 21.27
CA VAL A 255 -1.73 -5.17 21.75
C VAL A 255 -2.27 -3.90 21.02
N ARG A 256 -1.37 -3.00 20.56
CA ARG A 256 -1.72 -1.75 19.85
C ARG A 256 -1.67 -1.86 18.32
N TRP A 257 -0.96 -2.85 17.76
CA TRP A 257 -0.54 -2.89 16.34
C TRP A 257 -1.29 -3.91 15.47
N GLY A 258 -2.45 -4.35 15.89
CA GLY A 258 -3.28 -5.30 15.14
C GLY A 258 -3.60 -4.97 13.66
N ARG A 259 -3.16 -3.82 13.14
CA ARG A 259 -3.45 -3.40 11.74
C ARG A 259 -2.34 -3.72 10.73
N ASP A 260 -1.06 -3.71 11.11
CA ASP A 260 0.04 -3.90 10.14
C ASP A 260 0.38 -5.37 9.90
N GLN A 261 0.04 -6.28 10.82
CA GLN A 261 0.11 -7.73 10.61
C GLN A 261 -1.04 -8.29 9.75
N HIS A 262 -2.02 -7.46 9.43
CA HIS A 262 -3.21 -7.83 8.66
C HIS A 262 -2.86 -8.55 7.34
N TYR A 263 -1.94 -8.00 6.54
CA TYR A 263 -1.55 -8.60 5.25
C TYR A 263 -0.77 -9.90 5.41
N ASP A 264 0.11 -10.00 6.40
CA ASP A 264 0.90 -11.20 6.64
C ASP A 264 0.04 -12.34 7.18
N VAL A 265 -0.87 -12.04 8.13
CA VAL A 265 -1.81 -13.01 8.66
C VAL A 265 -2.81 -13.44 7.58
N ALA A 266 -3.34 -12.51 6.79
CA ALA A 266 -4.22 -12.83 5.68
C ALA A 266 -3.53 -13.68 4.60
N SER A 267 -2.25 -13.40 4.30
CA SER A 267 -1.44 -14.22 3.38
C SER A 267 -1.20 -15.63 3.92
N ALA A 268 -0.83 -15.75 5.20
CA ALA A 268 -0.64 -17.04 5.87
C ALA A 268 -1.96 -17.84 5.92
N PHE A 269 -3.07 -17.17 6.21
CA PHE A 269 -4.42 -17.76 6.21
C PHE A 269 -4.77 -18.41 4.87
N ILE A 270 -4.58 -17.69 3.76
CA ILE A 270 -4.86 -18.22 2.43
C ILE A 270 -3.91 -19.36 2.07
N LYS A 271 -2.61 -19.23 2.37
CA LYS A 271 -1.61 -20.26 2.09
C LYS A 271 -1.88 -21.55 2.88
N SER A 272 -2.39 -21.44 4.11
CA SER A 272 -2.78 -22.60 4.92
C SER A 272 -3.97 -23.35 4.31
N MET A 273 -5.01 -22.63 3.88
CA MET A 273 -6.15 -23.21 3.17
C MET A 273 -5.73 -23.86 1.84
N ARG A 274 -4.84 -23.20 1.07
CA ARG A 274 -4.24 -23.75 -0.16
C ARG A 274 -3.47 -25.02 0.11
N GLY A 275 -2.70 -25.06 1.20
CA GLY A 275 -1.92 -26.22 1.64
C GLY A 275 -2.72 -27.32 2.31
N SER A 276 -4.05 -27.19 2.42
CA SER A 276 -4.94 -28.14 3.11
C SER A 276 -4.62 -28.36 4.60
N ASP A 277 -3.99 -27.37 5.24
CA ASP A 277 -3.70 -27.37 6.66
C ASP A 277 -4.87 -26.73 7.43
N VAL A 278 -5.78 -27.56 7.93
CA VAL A 278 -7.00 -27.13 8.64
C VAL A 278 -6.66 -26.41 9.94
N ASP A 279 -5.70 -26.96 10.71
CA ASP A 279 -5.36 -26.42 12.02
C ASP A 279 -4.70 -25.05 11.89
N ALA A 280 -3.75 -24.89 10.97
CA ALA A 280 -3.15 -23.58 10.69
C ALA A 280 -4.18 -22.59 10.12
N SER A 281 -5.11 -23.04 9.26
CA SER A 281 -6.16 -22.17 8.71
C SER A 281 -7.09 -21.63 9.81
N LEU A 282 -7.52 -22.47 10.74
CA LEU A 282 -8.34 -22.06 11.88
C LEU A 282 -7.55 -21.19 12.87
N HIS A 283 -6.26 -21.47 13.08
CA HIS A 283 -5.39 -20.64 13.90
C HIS A 283 -5.28 -19.20 13.34
N TYR A 284 -5.04 -19.06 12.03
CA TYR A 284 -4.97 -17.73 11.41
C TYR A 284 -6.32 -17.04 11.35
N LEU A 285 -7.43 -17.78 11.17
CA LEU A 285 -8.78 -17.25 11.33
C LEU A 285 -8.98 -16.65 12.73
N ALA A 286 -8.64 -17.39 13.77
CA ALA A 286 -8.76 -16.93 15.15
C ALA A 286 -7.92 -15.66 15.39
N ARG A 287 -6.69 -15.61 14.88
CA ARG A 287 -5.83 -14.41 14.96
C ARG A 287 -6.46 -13.20 14.31
N MET A 288 -7.12 -13.35 13.15
CA MET A 288 -7.82 -12.25 12.47
C MET A 288 -9.02 -11.78 13.28
N ILE A 289 -9.79 -12.70 13.86
CA ILE A 289 -10.95 -12.38 14.70
C ILE A 289 -10.51 -11.62 15.96
N GLU A 290 -9.52 -12.12 16.70
CA GLU A 290 -8.98 -11.48 17.91
C GLU A 290 -8.34 -10.12 17.62
N ALA A 291 -7.76 -9.93 16.43
CA ALA A 291 -7.27 -8.64 15.98
C ALA A 291 -8.38 -7.63 15.60
N GLY A 292 -9.66 -8.02 15.66
CA GLY A 292 -10.81 -7.17 15.33
C GLY A 292 -10.98 -6.95 13.83
N GLU A 293 -10.53 -7.90 12.99
CA GLU A 293 -10.69 -7.83 11.54
C GLU A 293 -12.18 -7.82 11.15
N ASP A 294 -12.52 -7.06 10.11
CA ASP A 294 -13.87 -7.05 9.55
C ASP A 294 -14.30 -8.49 9.12
N PRO A 295 -15.31 -9.07 9.73
CA PRO A 295 -15.79 -10.41 9.36
C PRO A 295 -16.17 -10.53 7.87
N ARG A 296 -16.61 -9.43 7.25
CA ARG A 296 -16.93 -9.39 5.82
C ARG A 296 -15.66 -9.44 4.96
N PHE A 297 -14.56 -8.84 5.43
CA PHE A 297 -13.27 -8.99 4.78
C PHE A 297 -12.81 -10.44 4.81
N ILE A 298 -12.87 -11.09 5.98
CA ILE A 298 -12.50 -12.50 6.13
C ILE A 298 -13.35 -13.38 5.18
N ALA A 299 -14.66 -13.21 5.17
CA ALA A 299 -15.56 -13.93 4.28
C ALA A 299 -15.21 -13.75 2.79
N ARG A 300 -14.92 -12.50 2.37
CA ARG A 300 -14.46 -12.23 0.98
C ARG A 300 -13.18 -12.97 0.64
N ARG A 301 -12.20 -13.03 1.55
CA ARG A 301 -10.94 -13.75 1.31
C ARG A 301 -11.16 -15.25 1.16
N ILE A 302 -12.07 -15.84 1.96
CA ILE A 302 -12.43 -17.25 1.85
C ILE A 302 -13.12 -17.54 0.51
N MET A 303 -14.05 -16.69 0.06
CA MET A 303 -14.72 -16.82 -1.25
C MET A 303 -13.74 -16.76 -2.43
N ILE A 304 -12.77 -15.84 -2.37
CA ILE A 304 -11.72 -15.73 -3.39
C ILE A 304 -10.90 -17.03 -3.40
N ALA A 305 -10.46 -17.51 -2.23
CA ALA A 305 -9.70 -18.76 -2.13
C ALA A 305 -10.49 -19.97 -2.64
N ALA A 306 -11.80 -20.04 -2.41
CA ALA A 306 -12.66 -21.10 -2.98
C ALA A 306 -12.66 -21.09 -4.52
N SER A 307 -12.67 -19.90 -5.15
CA SER A 307 -12.64 -19.79 -6.62
C SER A 307 -11.25 -20.02 -7.19
N GLU A 308 -10.19 -19.52 -6.53
CA GLU A 308 -8.82 -19.56 -6.98
C GLU A 308 -8.17 -20.93 -6.82
N GLU A 309 -8.39 -21.57 -5.64
CA GLU A 309 -7.67 -22.76 -5.23
C GLU A 309 -8.47 -24.06 -5.43
N ILE A 310 -9.81 -23.98 -5.43
CA ILE A 310 -10.71 -25.11 -5.58
C ILE A 310 -11.32 -25.11 -6.98
N GLY A 311 -11.90 -23.99 -7.39
CA GLY A 311 -12.50 -23.80 -8.71
C GLY A 311 -13.51 -24.92 -9.04
N MET A 312 -13.32 -25.55 -10.19
CA MET A 312 -14.20 -26.61 -10.69
C MET A 312 -13.91 -28.00 -10.13
N ALA A 313 -12.91 -28.17 -9.26
CA ALA A 313 -12.66 -29.47 -8.59
C ALA A 313 -13.75 -29.79 -7.54
N ALA A 314 -14.35 -28.77 -6.93
CA ALA A 314 -15.48 -28.89 -6.02
C ALA A 314 -16.30 -27.57 -6.02
N PRO A 315 -17.11 -27.31 -7.06
CA PRO A 315 -17.82 -26.03 -7.25
C PRO A 315 -18.81 -25.69 -6.14
N GLU A 316 -19.33 -26.69 -5.42
CA GLU A 316 -20.22 -26.54 -4.27
C GLU A 316 -19.58 -25.81 -3.09
N VAL A 317 -18.24 -25.81 -2.99
CA VAL A 317 -17.51 -25.11 -1.93
C VAL A 317 -17.68 -23.58 -2.06
N LEU A 318 -17.69 -23.05 -3.28
CA LEU A 318 -17.98 -21.64 -3.51
C LEU A 318 -19.40 -21.28 -3.05
N THR A 319 -20.38 -22.13 -3.33
CA THR A 319 -21.78 -21.94 -2.86
C THR A 319 -21.85 -21.89 -1.34
N THR A 320 -21.13 -22.79 -0.67
CA THR A 320 -21.00 -22.77 0.81
C THR A 320 -20.40 -21.46 1.30
N CYS A 321 -19.31 -20.98 0.69
CA CYS A 321 -18.67 -19.73 1.07
C CYS A 321 -19.57 -18.50 0.86
N VAL A 322 -20.36 -18.47 -0.23
CA VAL A 322 -21.33 -17.40 -0.50
C VAL A 322 -22.43 -17.40 0.56
N SER A 323 -23.00 -18.58 0.90
CA SER A 323 -24.00 -18.72 1.96
C SER A 323 -23.47 -18.27 3.32
N VAL A 324 -22.21 -18.64 3.64
CA VAL A 324 -21.53 -18.19 4.85
C VAL A 324 -21.36 -16.67 4.86
N ALA A 325 -20.94 -16.05 3.76
CA ALA A 325 -20.77 -14.61 3.68
C ALA A 325 -22.09 -13.85 3.92
N GLN A 326 -23.22 -14.37 3.42
CA GLN A 326 -24.55 -13.83 3.68
C GLN A 326 -24.93 -14.01 5.16
N GLY A 327 -24.68 -15.19 5.73
CA GLY A 327 -24.93 -15.47 7.14
C GLY A 327 -24.11 -14.58 8.08
N VAL A 328 -22.85 -14.36 7.78
CA VAL A 328 -21.96 -13.45 8.52
C VAL A 328 -22.52 -12.02 8.54
N ALA A 329 -23.03 -11.55 7.39
CA ALA A 329 -23.62 -10.22 7.30
C ALA A 329 -24.93 -10.08 8.09
N LEU A 330 -25.68 -11.19 8.25
CA LEU A 330 -26.96 -11.22 8.95
C LEU A 330 -26.81 -11.38 10.47
N ILE A 331 -25.90 -12.28 10.89
CA ILE A 331 -25.79 -12.68 12.32
C ILE A 331 -24.84 -11.75 13.07
N GLY A 332 -23.67 -11.39 12.46
CA GLY A 332 -22.63 -10.61 13.12
C GLY A 332 -21.81 -11.42 14.13
N MET A 333 -20.80 -10.77 14.72
CA MET A 333 -19.97 -11.34 15.78
C MET A 333 -20.69 -11.26 17.14
N PRO A 334 -20.45 -12.19 18.07
CA PRO A 334 -19.41 -13.25 18.01
C PRO A 334 -19.83 -14.56 17.31
N GLU A 335 -21.10 -14.79 17.01
CA GLU A 335 -21.61 -16.07 16.49
C GLU A 335 -21.15 -16.34 15.04
N ALA A 336 -20.93 -15.30 14.23
CA ALA A 336 -20.45 -15.41 12.85
C ALA A 336 -19.11 -16.17 12.74
N ARG A 337 -18.32 -16.27 13.83
CA ARG A 337 -17.08 -17.07 13.86
C ARG A 337 -17.30 -18.54 13.50
N LEU A 338 -18.47 -19.09 13.86
CA LEU A 338 -18.82 -20.48 13.57
C LEU A 338 -19.01 -20.71 12.07
N LEU A 339 -19.69 -19.77 11.41
CA LEU A 339 -19.90 -19.79 9.96
C LEU A 339 -18.57 -19.62 9.21
N LEU A 340 -17.72 -18.69 9.64
CA LEU A 340 -16.40 -18.50 9.07
C LEU A 340 -15.53 -19.74 9.21
N ALA A 341 -15.53 -20.39 10.39
CA ALA A 341 -14.80 -21.63 10.61
C ALA A 341 -15.29 -22.76 9.69
N GLN A 342 -16.62 -22.91 9.52
CA GLN A 342 -17.20 -23.88 8.60
C GLN A 342 -16.71 -23.68 7.15
N ALA A 343 -16.70 -22.45 6.65
CA ALA A 343 -16.21 -22.15 5.31
C ALA A 343 -14.71 -22.43 5.17
N VAL A 344 -13.91 -22.08 6.18
CA VAL A 344 -12.46 -22.37 6.21
C VAL A 344 -12.20 -23.86 6.11
N VAL A 345 -12.90 -24.67 6.90
CA VAL A 345 -12.76 -26.15 6.87
C VAL A 345 -13.17 -26.69 5.50
N ALA A 346 -14.28 -26.22 4.93
CA ALA A 346 -14.72 -26.62 3.59
C ALA A 346 -13.67 -26.33 2.52
N VAL A 347 -13.05 -25.14 2.53
CA VAL A 347 -11.99 -24.77 1.59
C VAL A 347 -10.72 -25.59 1.85
N ALA A 348 -10.30 -25.75 3.10
CA ALA A 348 -9.06 -26.45 3.43
C ALA A 348 -9.11 -27.93 3.07
N THR A 349 -10.26 -28.60 3.23
CA THR A 349 -10.44 -30.04 2.98
C THR A 349 -10.82 -30.41 1.54
N ALA A 350 -11.24 -29.43 0.71
CA ALA A 350 -11.65 -29.67 -0.66
C ALA A 350 -10.48 -30.03 -1.58
N PRO A 351 -10.72 -30.80 -2.67
CA PRO A 351 -9.74 -30.98 -3.74
C PRO A 351 -9.30 -29.64 -4.32
N LYS A 352 -8.03 -29.54 -4.69
CA LYS A 352 -7.44 -28.28 -5.19
C LYS A 352 -7.31 -28.28 -6.71
N SER A 353 -7.73 -27.16 -7.35
CA SER A 353 -7.49 -26.88 -8.77
C SER A 353 -7.51 -25.37 -9.02
N ASN A 354 -6.44 -24.85 -9.54
CA ASN A 354 -6.35 -23.46 -9.98
C ASN A 354 -6.50 -23.30 -11.50
N ALA A 355 -7.03 -24.33 -12.18
CA ALA A 355 -7.12 -24.36 -13.65
C ALA A 355 -7.94 -23.18 -14.20
N THR A 356 -9.04 -22.79 -13.56
CA THR A 356 -9.89 -21.66 -13.96
C THR A 356 -9.13 -20.33 -13.83
N TYR A 357 -8.39 -20.14 -12.73
CA TYR A 357 -7.56 -18.97 -12.50
C TYR A 357 -6.49 -18.84 -13.58
N LEU A 358 -5.73 -19.92 -13.84
CA LEU A 358 -4.70 -19.93 -14.88
C LEU A 358 -5.27 -19.72 -16.29
N ALA A 359 -6.48 -20.24 -16.57
CA ALA A 359 -7.13 -20.09 -17.86
C ALA A 359 -7.51 -18.64 -18.16
N ILE A 360 -8.14 -17.95 -17.21
CA ILE A 360 -8.51 -16.53 -17.40
C ILE A 360 -7.28 -15.63 -17.50
N ASP A 361 -6.22 -15.90 -16.72
CA ASP A 361 -4.98 -15.13 -16.79
C ASP A 361 -4.30 -15.26 -18.16
N ARG A 362 -4.26 -16.48 -18.73
CA ARG A 362 -3.74 -16.71 -20.06
C ARG A 362 -4.57 -15.99 -21.13
N ALA A 363 -5.89 -16.08 -21.05
CA ALA A 363 -6.79 -15.39 -21.98
C ALA A 363 -6.62 -13.86 -21.90
N LEU A 364 -6.50 -13.29 -20.70
CA LEU A 364 -6.21 -11.87 -20.51
C LEU A 364 -4.84 -11.47 -21.09
N ALA A 365 -3.82 -12.31 -20.93
CA ALA A 365 -2.51 -12.08 -21.50
C ALA A 365 -2.55 -12.08 -23.03
N ASP A 366 -3.32 -12.99 -23.64
CA ASP A 366 -3.51 -13.06 -25.10
C ASP A 366 -4.20 -11.81 -25.65
N VAL A 367 -5.27 -11.37 -24.99
CA VAL A 367 -5.99 -10.13 -25.36
C VAL A 367 -5.08 -8.91 -25.24
N ARG A 368 -4.32 -8.79 -24.14
CA ARG A 368 -3.37 -7.67 -23.94
C ARG A 368 -2.25 -7.66 -24.97
N ALA A 369 -1.84 -8.84 -25.46
CA ALA A 369 -0.84 -8.98 -26.52
C ALA A 369 -1.43 -8.80 -27.95
N GLY A 370 -2.72 -8.46 -28.07
CA GLY A 370 -3.40 -8.27 -29.37
C GLY A 370 -3.64 -9.57 -30.15
N ARG A 371 -3.55 -10.74 -29.51
CA ARG A 371 -3.71 -12.05 -30.17
C ARG A 371 -5.16 -12.45 -30.43
N GLY A 372 -6.14 -11.72 -29.95
CA GLY A 372 -7.56 -12.06 -30.08
C GLY A 372 -8.15 -11.86 -31.47
N GLY A 373 -7.59 -10.94 -32.27
CA GLY A 373 -8.15 -10.58 -33.58
C GLY A 373 -9.56 -10.02 -33.52
N ALA A 374 -10.21 -9.91 -34.71
CA ALA A 374 -11.61 -9.55 -34.80
C ALA A 374 -12.51 -10.76 -34.53
N VAL A 375 -13.70 -10.52 -33.95
CA VAL A 375 -14.70 -11.60 -33.75
C VAL A 375 -15.01 -12.24 -35.11
N PRO A 376 -14.91 -13.59 -35.24
CA PRO A 376 -15.23 -14.30 -36.47
C PRO A 376 -16.67 -14.01 -36.96
N ALA A 377 -16.88 -13.98 -38.27
CA ALA A 377 -18.17 -13.60 -38.84
C ALA A 377 -19.34 -14.46 -38.36
N HIS A 378 -19.13 -15.78 -38.22
CA HIS A 378 -20.17 -16.71 -37.75
C HIS A 378 -20.56 -16.51 -36.26
N LEU A 379 -19.72 -15.84 -35.45
CA LEU A 379 -20.02 -15.54 -34.05
C LEU A 379 -20.52 -14.10 -33.83
N ARG A 380 -20.60 -13.30 -34.90
CA ARG A 380 -21.13 -11.93 -34.80
C ARG A 380 -22.63 -11.96 -34.72
N ASP A 381 -23.19 -10.95 -34.01
CA ASP A 381 -24.64 -10.79 -33.91
C ASP A 381 -25.28 -10.68 -35.30
N ALA A 382 -26.32 -11.50 -35.56
CA ALA A 382 -27.04 -11.59 -36.80
C ALA A 382 -28.50 -11.06 -36.67
N HIS A 383 -28.90 -10.51 -35.51
CA HIS A 383 -30.28 -10.14 -35.21
C HIS A 383 -30.67 -8.70 -35.62
N TYR A 384 -29.85 -8.03 -36.43
CA TYR A 384 -30.16 -6.69 -36.91
C TYR A 384 -30.31 -6.62 -38.44
N SER A 385 -31.07 -5.62 -38.93
CA SER A 385 -31.27 -5.42 -40.37
C SER A 385 -29.96 -5.15 -41.09
N GLY A 386 -29.65 -5.97 -42.10
CA GLY A 386 -28.40 -5.88 -42.89
C GLY A 386 -27.26 -6.78 -42.40
N ALA A 387 -27.42 -7.52 -41.31
CA ALA A 387 -26.40 -8.43 -40.80
C ALA A 387 -25.96 -9.49 -41.83
N SER A 388 -26.92 -10.07 -42.53
CA SER A 388 -26.68 -11.08 -43.59
C SER A 388 -25.87 -10.53 -44.76
N SER A 389 -26.04 -9.27 -45.14
CA SER A 389 -25.23 -8.64 -46.20
C SER A 389 -23.77 -8.44 -45.81
N LEU A 390 -23.46 -8.49 -44.54
CA LEU A 390 -22.12 -8.41 -43.97
C LEU A 390 -21.54 -9.78 -43.60
N GLY A 391 -22.26 -10.88 -43.90
CA GLY A 391 -21.88 -12.24 -43.58
C GLY A 391 -21.89 -12.56 -42.09
N HIS A 392 -22.59 -11.76 -41.27
CA HIS A 392 -22.67 -11.98 -39.81
C HIS A 392 -23.59 -13.17 -39.49
N GLY A 393 -23.13 -14.09 -38.68
CA GLY A 393 -23.83 -15.32 -38.31
C GLY A 393 -23.77 -16.42 -39.39
N ASP A 394 -23.13 -16.18 -40.54
CA ASP A 394 -23.05 -17.18 -41.60
C ASP A 394 -22.12 -18.35 -41.15
N GLY A 395 -22.64 -19.57 -41.24
CA GLY A 395 -21.95 -20.77 -40.78
C GLY A 395 -21.98 -20.99 -39.27
N TYR A 396 -22.81 -20.28 -38.50
CA TYR A 396 -22.99 -20.57 -37.07
C TYR A 396 -23.70 -21.91 -36.85
N LEU A 397 -23.08 -22.79 -36.08
CA LEU A 397 -23.64 -24.08 -35.67
C LEU A 397 -24.27 -23.92 -34.30
N TYR A 398 -25.59 -24.06 -34.22
CA TYR A 398 -26.30 -23.97 -32.94
C TYR A 398 -26.17 -25.28 -32.18
N ALA A 399 -25.43 -25.25 -31.06
CA ALA A 399 -25.05 -26.48 -30.32
C ALA A 399 -26.27 -27.34 -29.93
N HIS A 400 -27.42 -26.72 -29.61
CA HIS A 400 -28.62 -27.49 -29.20
C HIS A 400 -29.24 -28.32 -30.33
N ASP A 401 -28.89 -28.09 -31.59
CA ASP A 401 -29.35 -28.87 -32.76
C ASP A 401 -28.44 -30.10 -32.99
N HIS A 402 -27.36 -30.23 -32.19
CA HIS A 402 -26.37 -31.34 -32.33
C HIS A 402 -26.41 -32.31 -31.15
N PRO A 403 -26.01 -33.58 -31.38
CA PRO A 403 -25.92 -34.58 -30.30
C PRO A 403 -24.99 -34.08 -29.19
N HIS A 404 -25.41 -34.29 -27.92
CA HIS A 404 -24.70 -33.87 -26.71
C HIS A 404 -24.56 -32.34 -26.51
N HIS A 405 -25.20 -31.54 -27.33
CA HIS A 405 -25.19 -30.06 -27.25
C HIS A 405 -23.76 -29.45 -27.25
N VAL A 406 -22.86 -30.00 -28.04
CA VAL A 406 -21.47 -29.54 -28.24
C VAL A 406 -21.12 -29.47 -29.74
#